data_34df711deee25c59bb4735076ff29a39
#
_entry.id   34df711deee25c59bb4735076ff29a39
#
_cell.length_a   1.000
_cell.length_b   1.000
_cell.length_c   1.000
_cell.angle_alpha   90.00
_cell.angle_beta   90.00
_cell.angle_gamma   90.00
#
_symmetry.space_group_name_H-M   'P 1'
#
loop_
_entity.id
_entity.type
_entity.pdbx_description
1 polymer ?
#
loop_
_entity_poly.entity_id
_entity_poly.type
_entity_poly.pdbx_seq_one_letter_code
_entity_poly.pdbx_strand_id
1 'polypeptide(L)'
;MCTEYILKAIDAALAAGKVILDVYNDPASDFQIEKKADNSPLTLADRKAHEVIMSYLQDTEYPVLSEEGKHLPYEERSQWHTLWIVDPLDGTKEFIKRNGEFTVNIALVEKGIPVFGVIYVPVKEILYWGEIASGAYKLEGIIARNGHSLEKLEQSAVKMPCPRENDTFVIVASRSHLSEETERYIEEKRKVHPEVELVSVGSSIKICWVSEGVADEYPRFAPTMEWDTAAGHVIAKAAGAEAYQTGKEEPLVYNKPDLLNPWFIVKRN
;
A
#
# COMPACT_ATOMS: atom_id res chain seq x y z
N MET A 1 2.42 3.24 19.13
CA MET A 1 1.40 4.23 18.73
C MET A 1 0.14 4.13 19.58
N CYS A 2 -0.76 5.13 19.58
CA CYS A 2 -2.04 5.01 20.28
C CYS A 2 -2.96 4.01 19.55
N THR A 3 -3.48 3.02 20.28
CA THR A 3 -4.39 1.99 19.74
C THR A 3 -5.62 2.61 19.05
N GLU A 4 -6.08 3.77 19.50
CA GLU A 4 -7.19 4.50 18.89
C GLU A 4 -6.90 4.89 17.43
N TYR A 5 -5.69 5.38 17.11
CA TYR A 5 -5.33 5.77 15.74
C TYR A 5 -5.18 4.57 14.82
N ILE A 6 -4.66 3.44 15.34
CA ILE A 6 -4.61 2.17 14.61
C ILE A 6 -6.01 1.74 14.19
N LEU A 7 -6.94 1.68 15.13
CA LEU A 7 -8.32 1.28 14.88
C LEU A 7 -9.03 2.26 13.94
N LYS A 8 -8.82 3.57 14.12
CA LYS A 8 -9.39 4.60 13.23
C LYS A 8 -8.95 4.43 11.78
N ALA A 9 -7.66 4.16 11.54
CA ALA A 9 -7.14 3.93 10.19
C ALA A 9 -7.65 2.59 9.59
N ILE A 10 -7.74 1.53 10.40
CA ILE A 10 -8.31 0.25 9.96
C ILE A 10 -9.79 0.42 9.59
N ASP A 11 -10.58 1.05 10.45
CA ASP A 11 -12.00 1.28 10.19
C ASP A 11 -12.21 2.20 8.97
N ALA A 12 -11.37 3.21 8.79
CA ALA A 12 -11.35 4.07 7.60
C ALA A 12 -11.08 3.27 6.32
N ALA A 13 -10.08 2.38 6.33
CA ALA A 13 -9.73 1.55 5.17
C ALA A 13 -10.88 0.58 4.81
N LEU A 14 -11.49 -0.05 5.81
CA LEU A 14 -12.63 -0.96 5.61
C LEU A 14 -13.87 -0.21 5.09
N ALA A 15 -14.19 0.96 5.65
CA ALA A 15 -15.30 1.79 5.21
C ALA A 15 -15.10 2.32 3.79
N ALA A 16 -13.87 2.75 3.44
CA ALA A 16 -13.50 3.14 2.08
C ALA A 16 -13.65 1.96 1.11
N GLY A 17 -13.14 0.78 1.47
CA GLY A 17 -13.30 -0.43 0.66
C GLY A 17 -14.77 -0.77 0.38
N LYS A 18 -15.64 -0.56 1.36
CA LYS A 18 -17.09 -0.76 1.16
C LYS A 18 -17.66 0.17 0.09
N VAL A 19 -17.40 1.48 0.17
CA VAL A 19 -17.92 2.43 -0.83
C VAL A 19 -17.29 2.22 -2.21
N ILE A 20 -16.03 1.76 -2.28
CA ILE A 20 -15.41 1.34 -3.53
C ILE A 20 -16.18 0.15 -4.13
N LEU A 21 -16.49 -0.89 -3.34
CA LEU A 21 -17.24 -2.06 -3.79
C LEU A 21 -18.67 -1.72 -4.18
N ASP A 22 -19.31 -0.76 -3.52
CA ASP A 22 -20.65 -0.27 -3.90
C ASP A 22 -20.62 0.30 -5.34
N VAL A 23 -19.59 1.05 -5.72
CA VAL A 23 -19.40 1.55 -7.10
C VAL A 23 -18.95 0.44 -8.05
N TYR A 24 -18.02 -0.42 -7.62
CA TYR A 24 -17.45 -1.51 -8.42
C TYR A 24 -18.50 -2.52 -8.86
N ASN A 25 -19.46 -2.86 -7.97
CA ASN A 25 -20.47 -3.88 -8.21
C ASN A 25 -21.77 -3.32 -8.80
N ASP A 26 -21.90 -1.99 -8.94
CA ASP A 26 -23.07 -1.38 -9.58
C ASP A 26 -23.04 -1.63 -11.09
N PRO A 27 -24.01 -2.39 -11.65
CA PRO A 27 -24.05 -2.66 -13.09
C PRO A 27 -24.36 -1.42 -13.93
N ALA A 28 -24.96 -0.39 -13.34
CA ALA A 28 -25.29 0.86 -14.00
C ALA A 28 -24.16 1.89 -13.90
N SER A 29 -23.08 1.60 -13.16
CA SER A 29 -21.96 2.52 -13.00
C SER A 29 -21.09 2.58 -14.27
N ASP A 30 -20.97 3.77 -14.83
CA ASP A 30 -19.97 4.10 -15.84
C ASP A 30 -18.62 4.51 -15.23
N PHE A 31 -18.50 4.41 -13.90
CA PHE A 31 -17.39 4.83 -13.05
C PHE A 31 -17.09 6.32 -13.07
N GLN A 32 -17.74 7.13 -13.91
CA GLN A 32 -17.48 8.56 -14.09
C GLN A 32 -15.99 8.85 -14.25
N ILE A 33 -15.36 8.16 -15.21
CA ILE A 33 -13.90 8.22 -15.40
C ILE A 33 -13.51 9.60 -15.92
N GLU A 34 -12.69 10.30 -15.14
CA GLU A 34 -12.04 11.55 -15.51
C GLU A 34 -10.53 11.32 -15.67
N LYS A 35 -9.84 12.26 -16.30
CA LYS A 35 -8.38 12.25 -16.39
C LYS A 35 -7.81 13.33 -15.49
N LYS A 36 -6.86 12.95 -14.63
CA LYS A 36 -6.05 13.89 -13.84
C LYS A 36 -5.07 14.64 -14.75
N ALA A 37 -4.38 15.65 -14.21
CA ALA A 37 -3.40 16.45 -14.93
C ALA A 37 -2.23 15.61 -15.52
N ASP A 38 -1.89 14.51 -14.88
CA ASP A 38 -0.87 13.53 -15.31
C ASP A 38 -1.42 12.44 -16.26
N ASN A 39 -2.66 12.58 -16.74
CA ASN A 39 -3.41 11.60 -17.52
C ASN A 39 -3.77 10.27 -16.82
N SER A 40 -3.55 10.14 -15.51
CA SER A 40 -4.07 9.00 -14.74
C SER A 40 -5.60 9.08 -14.62
N PRO A 41 -6.30 7.93 -14.52
CA PRO A 41 -7.75 7.94 -14.33
C PRO A 41 -8.11 8.32 -12.90
N LEU A 42 -9.20 9.07 -12.75
CA LEU A 42 -9.91 9.35 -11.51
C LEU A 42 -11.34 8.84 -11.67
N THR A 43 -11.83 8.12 -10.72
CA THR A 43 -13.19 7.58 -10.75
C THR A 43 -14.05 8.12 -9.59
N LEU A 44 -15.36 7.88 -9.68
CA LEU A 44 -16.27 8.15 -8.56
C LEU A 44 -15.87 7.37 -7.30
N ALA A 45 -15.27 6.19 -7.46
CA ALA A 45 -14.83 5.38 -6.33
C ALA A 45 -13.67 6.03 -5.56
N ASP A 46 -12.68 6.60 -6.27
CA ASP A 46 -11.56 7.33 -5.66
C ASP A 46 -12.07 8.49 -4.79
N ARG A 47 -12.97 9.32 -5.34
CA ARG A 47 -13.55 10.46 -4.61
C ARG A 47 -14.33 10.04 -3.37
N LYS A 48 -15.23 9.06 -3.50
CA LYS A 48 -16.02 8.56 -2.37
C LYS A 48 -15.15 7.93 -1.29
N ALA A 49 -14.13 7.16 -1.68
CA ALA A 49 -13.18 6.58 -0.74
C ALA A 49 -12.40 7.67 0.01
N HIS A 50 -11.92 8.69 -0.71
CA HIS A 50 -11.25 9.83 -0.11
C HIS A 50 -12.13 10.52 0.95
N GLU A 51 -13.38 10.87 0.60
CA GLU A 51 -14.32 11.53 1.52
C GLU A 51 -14.56 10.68 2.79
N VAL A 52 -14.72 9.37 2.64
CA VAL A 52 -14.90 8.46 3.76
C VAL A 52 -13.65 8.43 4.63
N ILE A 53 -12.45 8.25 4.07
CA ILE A 53 -11.21 8.23 4.84
C ILE A 53 -11.02 9.55 5.60
N MET A 54 -11.26 10.68 4.93
CA MET A 54 -11.16 12.00 5.57
C MET A 54 -12.12 12.15 6.76
N SER A 55 -13.34 11.58 6.69
CA SER A 55 -14.29 11.64 7.81
C SER A 55 -13.78 10.93 9.08
N TYR A 56 -12.88 9.95 8.95
CA TYR A 56 -12.23 9.28 10.07
C TYR A 56 -10.97 9.99 10.54
N LEU A 57 -10.14 10.50 9.61
CA LEU A 57 -8.80 11.01 9.94
C LEU A 57 -8.79 12.49 10.32
N GLN A 58 -9.76 13.28 9.86
CA GLN A 58 -9.83 14.73 10.19
C GLN A 58 -9.99 15.01 11.69
N ASP A 59 -10.52 14.06 12.45
CA ASP A 59 -10.65 14.16 13.90
C ASP A 59 -9.36 13.80 14.65
N THR A 60 -8.31 13.43 13.92
CA THR A 60 -6.98 13.23 14.49
C THR A 60 -6.20 14.54 14.50
N GLU A 61 -5.20 14.65 15.35
CA GLU A 61 -4.36 15.86 15.44
C GLU A 61 -3.37 15.99 14.26
N TYR A 62 -3.31 14.99 13.35
CA TYR A 62 -2.31 14.96 12.28
C TYR A 62 -2.90 15.35 10.93
N PRO A 63 -2.16 16.18 10.14
CA PRO A 63 -2.56 16.51 8.78
C PRO A 63 -2.57 15.29 7.87
N VAL A 64 -3.34 15.37 6.79
CA VAL A 64 -3.49 14.29 5.80
C VAL A 64 -2.92 14.74 4.46
N LEU A 65 -1.95 13.98 3.93
CA LEU A 65 -1.48 14.03 2.55
C LEU A 65 -2.15 12.89 1.78
N SER A 66 -3.13 13.21 0.94
CA SER A 66 -3.87 12.22 0.15
C SER A 66 -3.68 12.47 -1.33
N GLU A 67 -3.62 11.40 -2.14
CA GLU A 67 -3.58 11.49 -3.60
C GLU A 67 -4.73 12.34 -4.16
N GLU A 68 -5.93 12.18 -3.61
CA GLU A 68 -7.14 12.90 -4.03
C GLU A 68 -7.38 14.20 -3.24
N GLY A 69 -6.44 14.56 -2.38
CA GLY A 69 -6.52 15.75 -1.55
C GLY A 69 -5.97 16.99 -2.23
N LYS A 70 -6.07 18.12 -1.53
CA LYS A 70 -5.39 19.35 -1.93
C LYS A 70 -3.89 19.19 -1.72
N HIS A 71 -3.11 19.30 -2.78
CA HIS A 71 -1.65 19.26 -2.69
C HIS A 71 -1.13 20.63 -2.21
N LEU A 72 -0.63 20.66 -0.99
CA LEU A 72 -0.03 21.82 -0.38
C LEU A 72 1.46 21.92 -0.76
N PRO A 73 2.01 23.15 -0.88
CA PRO A 73 3.43 23.34 -1.17
C PRO A 73 4.30 22.78 -0.05
N TYR A 74 5.56 22.42 -0.40
CA TYR A 74 6.47 21.78 0.55
C TYR A 74 6.79 22.64 1.76
N GLU A 75 6.88 23.96 1.59
CA GLU A 75 7.12 24.92 2.66
C GLU A 75 6.11 24.78 3.80
N GLU A 76 4.86 24.45 3.49
CA GLU A 76 3.81 24.17 4.47
C GLU A 76 3.94 22.75 5.03
N ARG A 77 4.07 21.72 4.15
CA ARG A 77 4.18 20.31 4.55
C ARG A 77 5.47 20.01 5.33
N SER A 78 6.55 20.74 5.10
CA SER A 78 7.82 20.56 5.81
C SER A 78 7.73 20.76 7.33
N GLN A 79 6.68 21.42 7.79
CA GLN A 79 6.39 21.61 9.22
C GLN A 79 5.63 20.42 9.84
N TRP A 80 5.18 19.45 9.01
CA TRP A 80 4.43 18.30 9.47
C TRP A 80 5.37 17.22 9.96
N HIS A 81 5.62 17.18 11.26
CA HIS A 81 6.46 16.15 11.86
C HIS A 81 5.79 14.78 11.87
N THR A 82 4.47 14.76 11.99
CA THR A 82 3.63 13.57 11.91
C THR A 82 2.47 13.86 10.96
N LEU A 83 2.19 12.94 10.05
CA LEU A 83 1.13 13.10 9.05
C LEU A 83 0.58 11.74 8.63
N TRP A 84 -0.67 11.73 8.19
CA TRP A 84 -1.23 10.62 7.42
C TRP A 84 -0.86 10.75 5.96
N ILE A 85 -0.46 9.64 5.33
CA ILE A 85 -0.30 9.52 3.88
C ILE A 85 -1.30 8.50 3.38
N VAL A 86 -2.13 8.88 2.40
CA VAL A 86 -3.30 8.13 1.98
C VAL A 86 -3.36 7.99 0.46
N ASP A 87 -3.56 6.78 -0.01
CA ASP A 87 -4.08 6.47 -1.33
C ASP A 87 -5.47 5.84 -1.17
N PRO A 88 -6.54 6.55 -1.53
CA PRO A 88 -7.90 6.04 -1.37
C PRO A 88 -8.22 4.85 -2.26
N LEU A 89 -7.60 4.75 -3.44
CA LEU A 89 -7.75 3.65 -4.39
C LEU A 89 -6.50 3.48 -5.25
N ASP A 90 -5.48 2.78 -4.73
CA ASP A 90 -4.32 2.38 -5.53
C ASP A 90 -4.72 1.28 -6.52
N GLY A 91 -4.40 1.48 -7.79
CA GLY A 91 -4.76 0.57 -8.85
C GLY A 91 -6.06 0.92 -9.56
N THR A 92 -6.32 2.20 -9.82
CA THR A 92 -7.52 2.66 -10.57
C THR A 92 -7.65 2.00 -11.94
N LYS A 93 -6.53 1.69 -12.61
CA LYS A 93 -6.53 0.92 -13.87
C LYS A 93 -7.04 -0.51 -13.68
N GLU A 94 -6.67 -1.16 -12.60
CA GLU A 94 -7.10 -2.50 -12.20
C GLU A 94 -8.60 -2.49 -11.81
N PHE A 95 -9.03 -1.44 -11.12
CA PHE A 95 -10.45 -1.19 -10.81
C PHE A 95 -11.28 -1.08 -12.10
N ILE A 96 -10.88 -0.24 -13.06
CA ILE A 96 -11.57 -0.07 -14.33
C ILE A 96 -11.60 -1.38 -15.15
N LYS A 97 -10.52 -2.17 -15.13
CA LYS A 97 -10.44 -3.49 -15.79
C LYS A 97 -11.21 -4.59 -15.06
N ARG A 98 -11.75 -4.31 -13.88
CA ARG A 98 -12.49 -5.26 -13.04
C ARG A 98 -11.73 -6.54 -12.70
N ASN A 99 -10.40 -6.46 -12.47
CA ASN A 99 -9.58 -7.60 -12.07
C ASN A 99 -9.45 -7.81 -10.55
N GLY A 100 -9.97 -6.86 -9.74
CA GLY A 100 -9.98 -6.93 -8.28
C GLY A 100 -8.64 -6.70 -7.59
N GLU A 101 -7.62 -6.25 -8.31
CA GLU A 101 -6.25 -6.04 -7.79
C GLU A 101 -6.00 -4.56 -7.45
N PHE A 102 -6.86 -3.97 -6.65
CA PHE A 102 -6.74 -2.61 -6.15
C PHE A 102 -6.84 -2.57 -4.63
N THR A 103 -6.28 -1.52 -4.02
CA THR A 103 -6.15 -1.43 -2.56
C THR A 103 -6.53 -0.04 -2.04
N VAL A 104 -6.86 0.02 -0.75
CA VAL A 104 -6.89 1.25 0.06
C VAL A 104 -5.64 1.27 0.91
N ASN A 105 -4.86 2.33 0.84
CA ASN A 105 -3.59 2.46 1.57
C ASN A 105 -3.65 3.66 2.52
N ILE A 106 -3.37 3.44 3.81
CA ILE A 106 -3.30 4.49 4.82
C ILE A 106 -2.05 4.27 5.67
N ALA A 107 -1.19 5.27 5.79
CA ALA A 107 0.02 5.22 6.61
C ALA A 107 0.11 6.40 7.56
N LEU A 108 0.64 6.18 8.76
CA LEU A 108 1.14 7.24 9.64
C LEU A 108 2.65 7.34 9.49
N VAL A 109 3.12 8.54 9.24
CA VAL A 109 4.54 8.85 9.03
C VAL A 109 4.99 9.85 10.08
N GLU A 110 6.12 9.57 10.74
CA GLU A 110 6.77 10.45 11.72
C GLU A 110 8.17 10.82 11.23
N LYS A 111 8.44 12.11 11.06
CA LYS A 111 9.75 12.63 10.60
C LYS A 111 10.28 11.93 9.35
N GLY A 112 9.38 11.70 8.39
CA GLY A 112 9.71 11.03 7.13
C GLY A 112 9.83 9.50 7.18
N ILE A 113 9.57 8.88 8.33
CA ILE A 113 9.62 7.42 8.53
C ILE A 113 8.21 6.90 8.76
N PRO A 114 7.71 5.93 7.99
CA PRO A 114 6.40 5.33 8.24
C PRO A 114 6.46 4.44 9.49
N VAL A 115 5.54 4.69 10.42
CA VAL A 115 5.49 4.01 11.74
C VAL A 115 4.32 3.05 11.88
N PHE A 116 3.24 3.30 11.12
CA PHE A 116 2.08 2.42 11.02
C PHE A 116 1.55 2.44 9.58
N GLY A 117 1.00 1.32 9.13
CA GLY A 117 0.34 1.23 7.84
C GLY A 117 -0.76 0.18 7.82
N VAL A 118 -1.78 0.45 7.04
CA VAL A 118 -2.86 -0.49 6.72
C VAL A 118 -3.10 -0.48 5.22
N ILE A 119 -3.24 -1.69 4.65
CA ILE A 119 -3.64 -1.92 3.26
C ILE A 119 -4.84 -2.86 3.28
N TYR A 120 -5.93 -2.43 2.66
CA TYR A 120 -7.11 -3.27 2.47
C TYR A 120 -7.30 -3.61 1.00
N VAL A 121 -7.55 -4.89 0.70
CA VAL A 121 -7.85 -5.42 -0.64
C VAL A 121 -9.34 -5.75 -0.69
N PRO A 122 -10.21 -4.83 -1.15
CA PRO A 122 -11.66 -4.93 -0.93
C PRO A 122 -12.31 -6.17 -1.56
N VAL A 123 -11.94 -6.50 -2.81
CA VAL A 123 -12.52 -7.64 -3.54
C VAL A 123 -12.16 -8.99 -2.92
N LYS A 124 -10.99 -9.06 -2.27
CA LYS A 124 -10.49 -10.28 -1.63
C LYS A 124 -10.80 -10.34 -0.14
N GLU A 125 -11.36 -9.26 0.42
CA GLU A 125 -11.63 -9.12 1.86
C GLU A 125 -10.38 -9.37 2.72
N ILE A 126 -9.19 -8.92 2.23
CA ILE A 126 -7.91 -9.10 2.92
C ILE A 126 -7.45 -7.76 3.49
N LEU A 127 -7.15 -7.76 4.78
CA LEU A 127 -6.55 -6.64 5.50
C LEU A 127 -5.12 -6.98 5.87
N TYR A 128 -4.19 -6.09 5.52
CA TYR A 128 -2.82 -6.10 6.00
C TYR A 128 -2.60 -4.86 6.86
N TRP A 129 -1.92 -5.03 8.00
CA TRP A 129 -1.46 -3.89 8.78
C TRP A 129 -0.15 -4.19 9.47
N GLY A 130 0.59 -3.15 9.81
CA GLY A 130 1.85 -3.29 10.51
C GLY A 130 2.24 -2.05 11.30
N GLU A 131 2.90 -2.28 12.42
CA GLU A 131 3.56 -1.30 13.26
C GLU A 131 4.92 -1.86 13.66
N ILE A 132 5.96 -1.05 13.62
CA ILE A 132 7.35 -1.51 13.91
C ILE A 132 7.45 -2.19 15.28
N ALA A 133 6.70 -1.72 16.28
CA ALA A 133 6.77 -2.24 17.64
C ALA A 133 6.02 -3.56 17.84
N SER A 134 4.92 -3.81 17.10
CA SER A 134 4.04 -4.97 17.31
C SER A 134 4.17 -6.04 16.21
N GLY A 135 4.73 -5.68 15.06
CA GLY A 135 4.90 -6.56 13.90
C GLY A 135 3.86 -6.32 12.82
N ALA A 136 3.79 -7.24 11.87
CA ALA A 136 2.87 -7.17 10.74
C ALA A 136 1.89 -8.35 10.74
N TYR A 137 0.67 -8.10 10.27
CA TYR A 137 -0.45 -9.03 10.34
C TYR A 137 -1.25 -9.05 9.03
N LYS A 138 -1.84 -10.21 8.74
CA LYS A 138 -2.79 -10.44 7.64
C LYS A 138 -4.07 -11.04 8.20
N LEU A 139 -5.22 -10.50 7.81
CA LEU A 139 -6.53 -11.05 8.15
C LEU A 139 -7.38 -11.20 6.89
N GLU A 140 -7.93 -12.39 6.66
CA GLU A 140 -8.82 -12.71 5.54
C GLU A 140 -10.28 -12.79 6.00
N GLY A 141 -11.20 -12.53 5.08
CA GLY A 141 -12.64 -12.57 5.34
C GLY A 141 -13.15 -11.43 6.21
N ILE A 142 -12.42 -10.32 6.28
CA ILE A 142 -12.85 -9.15 7.02
C ILE A 142 -13.75 -8.26 6.16
N ILE A 143 -14.91 -7.95 6.71
CA ILE A 143 -15.87 -6.99 6.13
C ILE A 143 -16.05 -5.79 7.06
N ALA A 144 -16.39 -4.65 6.46
CA ALA A 144 -16.64 -3.42 7.21
C ALA A 144 -17.73 -3.61 8.26
N ARG A 145 -17.34 -3.53 9.53
CA ARG A 145 -18.21 -3.51 10.72
C ARG A 145 -17.66 -2.46 11.67
N ASN A 146 -18.52 -1.75 12.35
CA ASN A 146 -18.09 -0.80 13.38
C ASN A 146 -17.65 -1.54 14.67
N GLY A 147 -16.67 -0.98 15.36
CA GLY A 147 -16.28 -1.41 16.70
C GLY A 147 -15.33 -2.61 16.77
N HIS A 148 -14.37 -2.66 15.87
CA HIS A 148 -13.26 -3.61 15.98
C HIS A 148 -12.45 -3.35 17.26
N SER A 149 -11.96 -4.43 17.88
CA SER A 149 -10.96 -4.38 18.93
C SER A 149 -9.64 -4.87 18.36
N LEU A 150 -8.55 -4.11 18.55
CA LEU A 150 -7.24 -4.47 18.02
C LEU A 150 -6.82 -5.87 18.50
N GLU A 151 -7.04 -6.18 19.76
CA GLU A 151 -6.75 -7.51 20.32
C GLU A 151 -7.48 -8.64 19.57
N LYS A 152 -8.77 -8.45 19.25
CA LYS A 152 -9.54 -9.45 18.47
C LYS A 152 -9.07 -9.56 17.04
N LEU A 153 -8.67 -8.44 16.42
CA LEU A 153 -8.09 -8.46 15.08
C LEU A 153 -6.78 -9.25 15.08
N GLU A 154 -5.87 -8.98 16.01
CA GLU A 154 -4.60 -9.68 16.15
C GLU A 154 -4.76 -11.17 16.47
N GLN A 155 -5.71 -11.54 17.33
CA GLN A 155 -6.02 -12.94 17.65
C GLN A 155 -6.55 -13.73 16.45
N SER A 156 -7.23 -13.07 15.51
CA SER A 156 -7.81 -13.68 14.32
C SER A 156 -6.89 -13.63 13.11
N ALA A 157 -5.82 -12.85 13.17
CA ALA A 157 -4.89 -12.61 12.09
C ALA A 157 -3.72 -13.59 12.09
N VAL A 158 -3.12 -13.76 10.93
CA VAL A 158 -1.83 -14.43 10.77
C VAL A 158 -0.72 -13.40 10.89
N LYS A 159 0.25 -13.66 11.77
CA LYS A 159 1.45 -12.82 11.89
C LYS A 159 2.40 -13.09 10.73
N MET A 160 2.88 -12.03 10.10
CA MET A 160 3.82 -12.10 8.98
C MET A 160 5.29 -11.96 9.43
N PRO A 161 6.26 -12.51 8.68
CA PRO A 161 6.08 -13.31 7.47
C PRO A 161 5.55 -14.72 7.78
N CYS A 162 4.82 -15.29 6.80
CA CYS A 162 4.39 -16.69 6.87
C CYS A 162 5.55 -17.61 6.45
N PRO A 163 5.68 -18.80 7.05
CA PRO A 163 6.61 -19.81 6.58
C PRO A 163 6.32 -20.23 5.12
N ARG A 164 7.35 -20.42 4.31
CA ARG A 164 7.26 -20.94 2.95
C ARG A 164 7.92 -22.31 2.88
N GLU A 165 7.29 -23.25 2.17
CA GLU A 165 7.75 -24.66 2.12
C GLU A 165 8.83 -24.93 1.09
N ASN A 166 9.05 -24.01 0.12
CA ASN A 166 10.02 -24.18 -0.96
C ASN A 166 11.12 -23.08 -0.92
N ASP A 167 12.26 -23.39 -1.52
CA ASP A 167 13.43 -22.52 -1.63
C ASP A 167 13.48 -21.76 -2.97
N THR A 168 12.40 -21.81 -3.78
CA THR A 168 12.32 -21.05 -5.03
C THR A 168 12.38 -19.57 -4.76
N PHE A 169 13.28 -18.84 -5.43
CA PHE A 169 13.39 -17.41 -5.31
C PHE A 169 12.29 -16.72 -6.13
N VAL A 170 11.37 -16.03 -5.48
CA VAL A 170 10.18 -15.43 -6.11
C VAL A 170 10.33 -13.94 -6.22
N ILE A 171 10.25 -13.41 -7.44
CA ILE A 171 10.18 -11.97 -7.72
C ILE A 171 8.74 -11.62 -8.09
N VAL A 172 8.15 -10.65 -7.38
CA VAL A 172 6.88 -10.07 -7.78
C VAL A 172 7.13 -8.81 -8.62
N ALA A 173 6.52 -8.72 -9.80
CA ALA A 173 6.66 -7.58 -10.70
C ALA A 173 5.31 -7.04 -11.19
N SER A 174 5.33 -5.85 -11.78
CA SER A 174 4.13 -5.27 -12.37
C SER A 174 3.79 -5.99 -13.67
N ARG A 175 2.53 -6.39 -13.85
CA ARG A 175 2.03 -7.00 -15.09
C ARG A 175 2.10 -6.05 -16.29
N SER A 176 1.90 -4.77 -16.05
CA SER A 176 1.73 -3.75 -17.07
C SER A 176 2.97 -2.88 -17.31
N HIS A 177 4.03 -3.04 -16.50
CA HIS A 177 5.21 -2.18 -16.51
C HIS A 177 6.49 -3.00 -16.27
N LEU A 178 6.68 -4.05 -17.06
CA LEU A 178 7.96 -4.75 -17.13
C LEU A 178 8.88 -3.89 -18.01
N SER A 179 9.76 -3.12 -17.37
CA SER A 179 10.76 -2.30 -18.06
C SER A 179 12.03 -3.10 -18.36
N GLU A 180 12.87 -2.61 -19.29
CA GLU A 180 14.17 -3.24 -19.57
C GLU A 180 15.04 -3.36 -18.31
N GLU A 181 14.93 -2.39 -17.38
CA GLU A 181 15.65 -2.42 -16.11
C GLU A 181 15.14 -3.56 -15.22
N THR A 182 13.83 -3.80 -15.21
CA THR A 182 13.24 -4.93 -14.45
C THR A 182 13.67 -6.26 -15.06
N GLU A 183 13.68 -6.39 -16.39
CA GLU A 183 14.14 -7.59 -17.06
C GLU A 183 15.63 -7.87 -16.77
N ARG A 184 16.49 -6.85 -16.85
CA ARG A 184 17.90 -6.98 -16.48
C ARG A 184 18.09 -7.41 -15.02
N TYR A 185 17.31 -6.83 -14.12
CA TYR A 185 17.35 -7.21 -12.70
C TYR A 185 16.98 -8.69 -12.50
N ILE A 186 15.94 -9.19 -13.16
CA ILE A 186 15.53 -10.59 -13.11
C ILE A 186 16.65 -11.49 -13.65
N GLU A 187 17.27 -11.13 -14.77
CA GLU A 187 18.38 -11.89 -15.34
C GLU A 187 19.60 -11.95 -14.40
N GLU A 188 19.92 -10.87 -13.67
CA GLU A 188 20.97 -10.89 -12.65
C GLU A 188 20.63 -11.86 -11.50
N LYS A 189 19.37 -11.91 -11.06
CA LYS A 189 18.92 -12.84 -10.02
C LYS A 189 19.00 -14.30 -10.49
N ARG A 190 18.68 -14.58 -11.75
CA ARG A 190 18.80 -15.93 -12.36
C ARG A 190 20.24 -16.46 -12.40
N LYS A 191 21.24 -15.56 -12.35
CA LYS A 191 22.65 -15.99 -12.30
C LYS A 191 23.06 -16.49 -10.92
N VAL A 192 22.38 -16.09 -9.85
CA VAL A 192 22.77 -16.37 -8.46
C VAL A 192 21.78 -17.29 -7.73
N HIS A 193 20.57 -17.45 -8.24
CA HIS A 193 19.57 -18.37 -7.71
C HIS A 193 19.32 -19.52 -8.69
N PRO A 194 19.29 -20.79 -8.20
CA PRO A 194 19.07 -21.95 -9.08
C PRO A 194 17.74 -21.93 -9.81
N GLU A 195 16.71 -21.38 -9.16
CA GLU A 195 15.36 -21.24 -9.71
C GLU A 195 14.79 -19.88 -9.32
N VAL A 196 14.28 -19.13 -10.31
CA VAL A 196 13.64 -17.83 -10.11
C VAL A 196 12.24 -17.86 -10.73
N GLU A 197 11.24 -17.76 -9.89
CA GLU A 197 9.84 -17.61 -10.29
C GLU A 197 9.48 -16.13 -10.41
N LEU A 198 8.73 -15.80 -11.47
CA LEU A 198 8.18 -14.45 -11.67
C LEU A 198 6.67 -14.50 -11.51
N VAL A 199 6.16 -13.76 -10.52
CA VAL A 199 4.73 -13.61 -10.28
C VAL A 199 4.29 -12.16 -10.51
N SER A 200 3.01 -11.95 -10.81
CA SER A 200 2.47 -10.61 -11.08
C SER A 200 1.15 -10.38 -10.39
N VAL A 201 1.03 -9.22 -9.75
CA VAL A 201 -0.19 -8.72 -9.14
C VAL A 201 -0.24 -7.19 -9.24
N GLY A 202 -1.43 -6.59 -9.18
CA GLY A 202 -1.61 -5.14 -9.23
C GLY A 202 -1.34 -4.44 -7.90
N SER A 203 -1.26 -3.11 -7.94
CA SER A 203 -1.26 -2.20 -6.79
C SER A 203 -0.24 -2.52 -5.69
N SER A 204 -0.45 -2.05 -4.49
CA SER A 204 0.39 -2.28 -3.30
C SER A 204 0.36 -3.73 -2.79
N ILE A 205 -0.47 -4.61 -3.38
CA ILE A 205 -0.46 -6.05 -3.08
C ILE A 205 0.93 -6.66 -3.29
N LYS A 206 1.74 -6.12 -4.22
CA LYS A 206 3.13 -6.55 -4.45
C LYS A 206 3.99 -6.43 -3.21
N ILE A 207 3.87 -5.32 -2.48
CA ILE A 207 4.62 -5.10 -1.24
C ILE A 207 4.07 -6.04 -0.15
N CYS A 208 2.74 -6.23 -0.10
CA CYS A 208 2.12 -7.18 0.83
C CYS A 208 2.64 -8.62 0.61
N TRP A 209 2.83 -9.05 -0.65
CA TRP A 209 3.35 -10.39 -0.94
C TRP A 209 4.80 -10.59 -0.50
N VAL A 210 5.64 -9.55 -0.56
CA VAL A 210 6.99 -9.61 0.04
C VAL A 210 6.88 -9.68 1.56
N SER A 211 6.01 -8.87 2.17
CA SER A 211 5.78 -8.86 3.62
C SER A 211 5.24 -10.20 4.14
N GLU A 212 4.35 -10.83 3.38
CA GLU A 212 3.76 -12.13 3.72
C GLU A 212 4.75 -13.29 3.57
N GLY A 213 5.76 -13.14 2.72
CA GLY A 213 6.71 -14.20 2.38
C GLY A 213 6.34 -14.99 1.13
N VAL A 214 5.31 -14.57 0.40
CA VAL A 214 4.93 -15.13 -0.91
C VAL A 214 6.00 -14.83 -1.96
N ALA A 215 6.57 -13.61 -1.91
CA ALA A 215 7.69 -13.22 -2.76
C ALA A 215 8.91 -12.81 -1.92
N ASP A 216 10.09 -12.90 -2.50
CA ASP A 216 11.35 -12.50 -1.88
C ASP A 216 11.68 -11.05 -2.18
N GLU A 217 11.40 -10.60 -3.41
CA GLU A 217 11.71 -9.25 -3.85
C GLU A 217 10.64 -8.64 -4.76
N TYR A 218 10.48 -7.33 -4.63
CA TYR A 218 9.70 -6.48 -5.53
C TYR A 218 10.56 -5.33 -6.05
N PRO A 219 11.17 -5.45 -7.23
CA PRO A 219 11.85 -4.34 -7.90
C PRO A 219 10.83 -3.39 -8.54
N ARG A 220 11.02 -2.08 -8.35
CA ARG A 220 10.19 -1.04 -8.96
C ARG A 220 11.05 0.01 -9.65
N PHE A 221 11.25 -0.16 -10.96
CA PHE A 221 11.97 0.74 -11.86
C PHE A 221 11.02 1.51 -12.78
N ALA A 222 9.96 2.05 -12.16
CA ALA A 222 8.99 2.89 -12.82
C ALA A 222 8.40 3.87 -11.79
N PRO A 223 7.83 5.01 -12.22
CA PRO A 223 7.30 6.02 -11.31
C PRO A 223 6.26 5.47 -10.34
N THR A 224 6.35 5.88 -9.09
CA THR A 224 5.35 5.72 -8.03
C THR A 224 5.40 6.94 -7.12
N MET A 225 4.28 7.24 -6.48
CA MET A 225 4.19 8.32 -5.52
C MET A 225 4.34 7.80 -4.08
N GLU A 226 4.54 8.69 -3.13
CA GLU A 226 4.69 8.33 -1.73
C GLU A 226 3.48 7.56 -1.17
N TRP A 227 2.27 7.91 -1.58
CA TRP A 227 1.04 7.23 -1.12
C TRP A 227 0.89 5.80 -1.63
N ASP A 228 1.51 5.44 -2.78
CA ASP A 228 1.54 4.06 -3.28
C ASP A 228 2.39 3.15 -2.38
N THR A 229 3.31 3.70 -1.58
CA THR A 229 4.33 2.90 -0.89
C THR A 229 4.35 3.03 0.62
N ALA A 230 3.92 4.15 1.19
CA ALA A 230 4.11 4.43 2.62
C ALA A 230 3.50 3.35 3.54
N ALA A 231 2.28 2.90 3.27
CA ALA A 231 1.62 1.86 4.05
C ALA A 231 2.32 0.50 3.88
N GLY A 232 2.62 0.12 2.63
CA GLY A 232 3.33 -1.13 2.33
C GLY A 232 4.73 -1.16 2.93
N HIS A 233 5.46 -0.04 2.92
CA HIS A 233 6.82 0.04 3.46
C HIS A 233 6.86 -0.34 4.96
N VAL A 234 6.01 0.26 5.78
CA VAL A 234 6.02 -0.07 7.20
C VAL A 234 5.52 -1.50 7.46
N ILE A 235 4.56 -2.00 6.69
CA ILE A 235 4.11 -3.40 6.78
C ILE A 235 5.28 -4.33 6.44
N ALA A 236 6.02 -4.05 5.37
CA ALA A 236 7.20 -4.82 4.98
C ALA A 236 8.28 -4.79 6.07
N LYS A 237 8.58 -3.62 6.61
CA LYS A 237 9.57 -3.43 7.66
C LYS A 237 9.18 -4.16 8.95
N ALA A 238 7.93 -4.10 9.35
CA ALA A 238 7.41 -4.82 10.51
C ALA A 238 7.40 -6.35 10.31
N ALA A 239 7.42 -6.82 9.05
CA ALA A 239 7.56 -8.22 8.67
C ALA A 239 9.01 -8.67 8.41
N GLY A 240 10.02 -7.82 8.64
CA GLY A 240 11.45 -8.13 8.45
C GLY A 240 11.97 -7.95 7.03
N ALA A 241 11.27 -7.19 6.20
CA ALA A 241 11.74 -6.73 4.89
C ALA A 241 12.05 -5.22 4.94
N GLU A 242 12.61 -4.66 3.87
CA GLU A 242 12.87 -3.23 3.78
C GLU A 242 12.69 -2.74 2.33
N ALA A 243 12.30 -1.48 2.15
CA ALA A 243 12.17 -0.81 0.86
C ALA A 243 13.38 0.11 0.62
N TYR A 244 14.37 -0.39 -0.10
CA TYR A 244 15.62 0.32 -0.38
C TYR A 244 15.55 1.11 -1.69
N GLN A 245 16.12 2.32 -1.70
CA GLN A 245 16.37 3.06 -2.92
C GLN A 245 17.36 2.29 -3.81
N THR A 246 17.07 2.21 -5.10
CA THR A 246 17.93 1.48 -6.04
C THR A 246 19.35 2.08 -6.08
N GLY A 247 20.36 1.22 -5.97
CA GLY A 247 21.77 1.61 -5.97
C GLY A 247 22.27 2.22 -4.66
N LYS A 248 21.44 2.21 -3.62
CA LYS A 248 21.78 2.66 -2.27
C LYS A 248 21.26 1.67 -1.23
N GLU A 249 21.90 1.64 -0.06
CA GLU A 249 21.40 0.90 1.12
C GLU A 249 20.59 1.83 2.04
N GLU A 250 19.88 2.78 1.46
CA GLU A 250 19.06 3.77 2.16
C GLU A 250 17.59 3.43 1.96
N PRO A 251 16.79 3.35 3.03
CA PRO A 251 15.34 3.18 2.91
C PRO A 251 14.68 4.35 2.18
N LEU A 252 13.46 4.11 1.67
CA LEU A 252 12.59 5.19 1.22
C LEU A 252 12.25 6.12 2.39
N VAL A 253 12.14 7.41 2.09
CA VAL A 253 11.69 8.45 3.02
C VAL A 253 10.48 9.20 2.45
N TYR A 254 9.71 9.81 3.33
CA TYR A 254 8.39 10.35 3.01
C TYR A 254 8.26 11.83 3.40
N ASN A 255 7.23 12.49 2.87
CA ASN A 255 7.01 13.93 2.97
C ASN A 255 8.17 14.74 2.38
N LYS A 256 8.70 14.27 1.25
CA LYS A 256 9.78 14.96 0.51
C LYS A 256 9.25 16.20 -0.23
N PRO A 257 10.13 17.11 -0.66
CA PRO A 257 9.76 18.20 -1.58
C PRO A 257 9.06 17.68 -2.84
N ASP A 258 9.65 16.70 -3.51
CA ASP A 258 9.04 15.92 -4.59
C ASP A 258 8.45 14.62 -4.02
N LEU A 259 7.14 14.44 -4.19
CA LEU A 259 6.42 13.26 -3.72
C LEU A 259 6.64 12.02 -4.60
N LEU A 260 7.33 12.15 -5.73
CA LEU A 260 7.76 11.03 -6.54
C LEU A 260 8.81 10.21 -5.79
N ASN A 261 8.64 8.89 -5.77
CA ASN A 261 9.64 7.99 -5.22
C ASN A 261 10.82 7.82 -6.18
N PRO A 262 12.05 7.69 -5.67
CA PRO A 262 13.12 7.11 -6.46
C PRO A 262 12.77 5.65 -6.80
N TRP A 263 13.43 5.07 -7.78
CA TRP A 263 13.37 3.62 -8.00
C TRP A 263 13.79 2.87 -6.75
N PHE A 264 13.12 1.77 -6.45
CA PHE A 264 13.34 1.03 -5.21
C PHE A 264 13.19 -0.49 -5.40
N ILE A 265 13.65 -1.21 -4.40
CA ILE A 265 13.47 -2.65 -4.27
C ILE A 265 12.97 -2.92 -2.86
N VAL A 266 11.79 -3.55 -2.75
CA VAL A 266 11.38 -4.15 -1.47
C VAL A 266 11.95 -5.56 -1.43
N LYS A 267 12.71 -5.88 -0.39
CA LYS A 267 13.33 -7.19 -0.22
C LYS A 267 13.35 -7.63 1.23
N ARG A 268 13.32 -8.93 1.43
CA ARG A 268 13.50 -9.56 2.75
C ARG A 268 14.98 -9.53 3.13
N ASN A 269 15.27 -9.31 4.41
CA ASN A 269 16.63 -9.32 4.99
C ASN A 269 17.10 -10.73 5.30
#